data_f9f4443d3d87582c2bd00b6a312ed925
#
_entry.id   f9f4443d3d87582c2bd00b6a312ed925
#
_cell.length_a   1.000
_cell.length_b   1.000
_cell.length_c   1.000
_cell.angle_alpha   90.00
_cell.angle_beta   90.00
_cell.angle_gamma   90.00
#
_symmetry.space_group_name_H-M   'P 1'
#
loop_
_entity.id
_entity.type
_entity.pdbx_description
1 polymer ?
#
loop_
_entity_poly.entity_id
_entity_poly.type
_entity_poly.pdbx_seq_one_letter_code
_entity_poly.pdbx_strand_id
1 'polypeptide(L)'
;MFTLTERENDFYTWKDVRLELNLAFDNIILLLDLLSDEEVNEYARIDIALHMLVVERDLLKQLDMEQKSMLFMDILKHRLNINLEKLMKKDREKNKNKEDEKLPEPPIVDFTIDAERIFSSFLFDYNIDLIEQQGKMQWNKFLALFRNLSEKSPMGQAFHYRTCEILQKDKHNNDERKRIKKMKEIYELPKAKEMREQQELIAFQKRMEVQKSQLEGR
;
A
#
# COMPACT_ATOMS: atom_id res chain seq x y z
N MET A 1 -0.43 -11.75 -13.29
CA MET A 1 -0.68 -10.56 -14.15
C MET A 1 -2.12 -10.65 -14.62
N PHE A 2 -2.90 -9.56 -14.56
CA PHE A 2 -4.29 -9.57 -15.05
C PHE A 2 -4.31 -9.74 -16.57
N THR A 3 -5.06 -10.72 -17.07
CA THR A 3 -5.21 -11.00 -18.50
C THR A 3 -6.70 -11.07 -18.85
N LEU A 4 -7.05 -10.72 -20.09
CA LEU A 4 -8.45 -10.80 -20.55
C LEU A 4 -8.83 -12.21 -21.05
N THR A 5 -7.84 -13.05 -21.28
CA THR A 5 -8.00 -14.38 -21.90
C THR A 5 -8.02 -15.52 -20.91
N GLU A 6 -7.46 -15.33 -19.73
CA GLU A 6 -7.47 -16.33 -18.66
C GLU A 6 -8.64 -16.09 -17.72
N ARG A 7 -9.38 -17.16 -17.42
CA ARG A 7 -10.37 -17.11 -16.35
C ARG A 7 -9.64 -17.10 -15.03
N GLU A 8 -9.87 -16.05 -14.24
CA GLU A 8 -9.41 -16.05 -12.85
C GLU A 8 -10.10 -17.23 -12.13
N ASN A 9 -9.28 -18.13 -11.62
CA ASN A 9 -9.74 -19.21 -10.77
C ASN A 9 -9.10 -19.07 -9.40
N ASP A 10 -9.81 -19.49 -8.39
CA ASP A 10 -9.38 -19.42 -7.00
C ASP A 10 -8.45 -20.58 -6.61
N PHE A 11 -8.08 -21.42 -7.60
CA PHE A 11 -7.24 -22.58 -7.35
C PHE A 11 -5.74 -22.25 -7.55
N TYR A 12 -4.95 -22.78 -6.64
CA TYR A 12 -3.49 -22.73 -6.67
C TYR A 12 -2.90 -24.11 -6.40
N THR A 13 -1.92 -24.54 -7.17
CA THR A 13 -1.24 -25.83 -6.96
C THR A 13 0.09 -25.59 -6.27
N TRP A 14 0.23 -26.13 -5.06
CA TRP A 14 1.44 -26.05 -4.27
C TRP A 14 1.92 -27.46 -3.89
N LYS A 15 3.14 -27.83 -4.31
CA LYS A 15 3.71 -29.18 -4.09
C LYS A 15 2.72 -30.31 -4.45
N ASP A 16 2.14 -30.23 -5.64
CA ASP A 16 1.15 -31.17 -6.18
C ASP A 16 -0.21 -31.21 -5.44
N VAL A 17 -0.43 -30.37 -4.44
CA VAL A 17 -1.71 -30.20 -3.78
C VAL A 17 -2.44 -29.01 -4.37
N ARG A 18 -3.68 -29.24 -4.82
CA ARG A 18 -4.56 -28.17 -5.32
C ARG A 18 -5.30 -27.55 -4.14
N LEU A 19 -5.12 -26.23 -3.99
CA LEU A 19 -5.73 -25.41 -2.94
C LEU A 19 -6.76 -24.47 -3.56
N GLU A 20 -7.86 -24.25 -2.87
CA GLU A 20 -8.78 -23.18 -3.16
C GLU A 20 -8.41 -21.96 -2.31
N LEU A 21 -8.32 -20.78 -2.95
CA LEU A 21 -7.91 -19.54 -2.30
C LEU A 21 -9.07 -18.53 -2.29
N ASN A 22 -9.25 -17.84 -1.18
CA ASN A 22 -10.13 -16.67 -1.11
C ASN A 22 -9.34 -15.41 -1.49
N LEU A 23 -9.41 -15.03 -2.76
CA LEU A 23 -8.75 -13.86 -3.33
C LEU A 23 -9.71 -12.69 -3.55
N ALA A 24 -10.86 -12.67 -2.88
CA ALA A 24 -11.79 -11.55 -2.93
C ALA A 24 -11.11 -10.26 -2.42
N PHE A 25 -11.41 -9.12 -3.05
CA PHE A 25 -10.72 -7.85 -2.79
C PHE A 25 -10.85 -7.40 -1.32
N ASP A 26 -12.01 -7.60 -0.73
CA ASP A 26 -12.30 -7.28 0.67
C ASP A 26 -11.44 -8.12 1.63
N ASN A 27 -11.28 -9.41 1.36
CA ASN A 27 -10.39 -10.28 2.13
C ASN A 27 -8.91 -9.88 1.98
N ILE A 28 -8.50 -9.44 0.78
CA ILE A 28 -7.12 -8.99 0.56
C ILE A 28 -6.85 -7.63 1.22
N ILE A 29 -7.81 -6.73 1.27
CA ILE A 29 -7.67 -5.47 2.03
C ILE A 29 -7.42 -5.78 3.52
N LEU A 30 -8.23 -6.67 4.12
CA LEU A 30 -8.02 -7.11 5.51
C LEU A 30 -6.66 -7.79 5.71
N LEU A 31 -6.20 -8.56 4.72
CA LEU A 31 -4.86 -9.15 4.75
C LEU A 31 -3.76 -8.07 4.75
N LEU A 32 -3.91 -7.02 3.96
CA LEU A 32 -2.93 -5.92 3.92
C LEU A 32 -2.89 -5.16 5.25
N ASP A 33 -4.04 -4.96 5.90
CA ASP A 33 -4.12 -4.36 7.23
C ASP A 33 -3.41 -5.25 8.27
N LEU A 34 -3.67 -6.56 8.25
CA LEU A 34 -2.98 -7.54 9.12
C LEU A 34 -1.45 -7.52 8.90
N LEU A 35 -0.99 -7.41 7.65
CA LEU A 35 0.44 -7.37 7.33
C LEU A 35 1.11 -6.07 7.81
N SER A 36 0.35 -5.00 7.95
CA SER A 36 0.81 -3.69 8.43
C SER A 36 0.77 -3.56 9.95
N ASP A 37 0.11 -4.49 10.64
CA ASP A 37 -0.05 -4.48 12.10
C ASP A 37 1.24 -4.97 12.77
N GLU A 38 1.97 -4.05 13.42
CA GLU A 38 3.21 -4.34 14.13
C GLU A 38 2.99 -4.99 15.50
N GLU A 39 1.76 -4.94 16.05
CA GLU A 39 1.44 -5.55 17.35
C GLU A 39 1.31 -7.08 17.24
N VAL A 40 1.00 -7.60 16.05
CA VAL A 40 0.86 -9.03 15.80
C VAL A 40 2.23 -9.65 15.53
N ASN A 41 2.58 -10.69 16.28
CA ASN A 41 3.81 -11.47 16.07
C ASN A 41 3.88 -12.03 14.65
N GLU A 42 5.07 -12.02 14.03
CA GLU A 42 5.30 -12.44 12.65
C GLU A 42 4.76 -13.85 12.35
N TYR A 43 4.99 -14.82 13.23
CA TYR A 43 4.50 -16.20 13.06
C TYR A 43 2.97 -16.29 13.14
N ALA A 44 2.36 -15.58 14.09
CA ALA A 44 0.92 -15.50 14.22
C ALA A 44 0.30 -14.81 13.00
N ARG A 45 0.95 -13.77 12.47
CA ARG A 45 0.52 -13.03 11.28
C ARG A 45 0.48 -13.92 10.04
N ILE A 46 1.51 -14.76 9.83
CA ILE A 46 1.54 -15.73 8.73
C ILE A 46 0.43 -16.78 8.88
N ASP A 47 0.23 -17.30 10.08
CA ASP A 47 -0.80 -18.31 10.33
C ASP A 47 -2.21 -17.74 10.09
N ILE A 48 -2.52 -16.57 10.62
CA ILE A 48 -3.79 -15.86 10.39
C ILE A 48 -3.98 -15.58 8.89
N ALA A 49 -2.95 -15.05 8.23
CA ALA A 49 -2.99 -14.75 6.79
C ALA A 49 -3.30 -15.98 5.95
N LEU A 50 -2.71 -17.13 6.25
CA LEU A 50 -3.02 -18.37 5.56
C LEU A 50 -4.45 -18.85 5.82
N HIS A 51 -4.98 -18.67 7.04
CA HIS A 51 -6.37 -18.99 7.35
C HIS A 51 -7.38 -18.05 6.67
N MET A 52 -6.96 -16.84 6.30
CA MET A 52 -7.75 -15.92 5.48
C MET A 52 -7.72 -16.31 4.00
N LEU A 53 -6.56 -16.77 3.52
CA LEU A 53 -6.35 -17.03 2.09
C LEU A 53 -6.76 -18.43 1.66
N VAL A 54 -6.54 -19.48 2.48
CA VAL A 54 -6.76 -20.88 2.12
C VAL A 54 -8.11 -21.36 2.66
N VAL A 55 -8.95 -21.91 1.77
CA VAL A 55 -10.28 -22.40 2.13
C VAL A 55 -10.18 -23.74 2.89
N GLU A 56 -9.28 -24.64 2.45
CA GLU A 56 -9.08 -25.97 3.08
C GLU A 56 -8.16 -25.86 4.31
N ARG A 57 -8.74 -25.58 5.45
CA ARG A 57 -8.00 -25.35 6.71
C ARG A 57 -7.30 -26.61 7.26
N ASP A 58 -7.76 -27.80 6.92
CA ASP A 58 -7.18 -29.03 7.45
C ASP A 58 -5.76 -29.29 6.92
N LEU A 59 -5.45 -28.81 5.72
CA LEU A 59 -4.09 -28.85 5.21
C LEU A 59 -3.15 -27.99 6.06
N LEU A 60 -3.58 -26.82 6.48
CA LEU A 60 -2.74 -25.89 7.25
C LEU A 60 -2.33 -26.47 8.61
N LYS A 61 -3.15 -27.35 9.19
CA LYS A 61 -2.82 -28.06 10.45
C LYS A 61 -1.68 -29.07 10.30
N GLN A 62 -1.43 -29.56 9.08
CA GLN A 62 -0.41 -30.55 8.79
C GLN A 62 0.95 -29.91 8.45
N LEU A 63 0.97 -28.60 8.20
CA LEU A 63 2.17 -27.86 7.83
C LEU A 63 2.89 -27.32 9.07
N ASP A 64 4.20 -27.47 9.09
CA ASP A 64 5.06 -26.78 10.04
C ASP A 64 5.18 -25.27 9.69
N MET A 65 5.81 -24.49 10.56
CA MET A 65 5.92 -23.04 10.36
C MET A 65 6.77 -22.64 9.15
N GLU A 66 7.80 -23.43 8.82
CA GLU A 66 8.63 -23.17 7.65
C GLU A 66 7.82 -23.40 6.36
N GLN A 67 7.08 -24.48 6.29
CA GLN A 67 6.18 -24.79 5.18
C GLN A 67 5.06 -23.75 5.03
N LYS A 68 4.48 -23.30 6.14
CA LYS A 68 3.49 -22.20 6.16
C LYS A 68 4.08 -20.91 5.60
N SER A 69 5.29 -20.55 6.02
CA SER A 69 6.00 -19.37 5.52
C SER A 69 6.27 -19.49 4.01
N MET A 70 6.72 -20.65 3.54
CA MET A 70 6.94 -20.89 2.12
C MET A 70 5.63 -20.79 1.30
N LEU A 71 4.55 -21.43 1.77
CA LEU A 71 3.25 -21.37 1.10
C LEU A 71 2.74 -19.93 1.04
N PHE A 72 2.83 -19.19 2.13
CA PHE A 72 2.40 -17.80 2.20
C PHE A 72 3.15 -16.92 1.22
N MET A 73 4.49 -17.00 1.21
CA MET A 73 5.34 -16.25 0.28
C MET A 73 5.03 -16.58 -1.19
N ASP A 74 4.75 -17.84 -1.47
CA ASP A 74 4.44 -18.33 -2.79
C ASP A 74 3.09 -17.80 -3.30
N ILE A 75 2.06 -17.80 -2.46
CA ILE A 75 0.74 -17.21 -2.76
C ILE A 75 0.89 -15.70 -3.02
N LEU A 76 1.57 -14.97 -2.14
CA LEU A 76 1.77 -13.53 -2.30
C LEU A 76 2.46 -13.19 -3.62
N LYS A 77 3.50 -13.93 -3.97
CA LYS A 77 4.29 -13.71 -5.19
C LYS A 77 3.50 -14.04 -6.45
N HIS A 78 2.88 -15.21 -6.51
CA HIS A 78 2.28 -15.73 -7.74
C HIS A 78 0.82 -15.32 -7.95
N ARG A 79 0.08 -15.09 -6.87
CA ARG A 79 -1.35 -14.76 -6.97
C ARG A 79 -1.64 -13.27 -6.75
N LEU A 80 -0.96 -12.63 -5.80
CA LEU A 80 -1.19 -11.23 -5.47
C LEU A 80 -0.16 -10.28 -6.12
N ASN A 81 0.91 -10.80 -6.73
CA ASN A 81 2.04 -10.02 -7.25
C ASN A 81 2.67 -9.11 -6.18
N ILE A 82 2.56 -9.47 -4.92
CA ILE A 82 3.17 -8.78 -3.79
C ILE A 82 4.53 -9.40 -3.53
N ASN A 83 5.59 -8.63 -3.73
CA ASN A 83 6.96 -9.08 -3.44
C ASN A 83 7.38 -8.57 -2.06
N LEU A 84 7.11 -9.37 -1.02
CA LEU A 84 7.50 -9.05 0.36
C LEU A 84 9.02 -8.93 0.52
N GLU A 85 9.83 -9.66 -0.26
CA GLU A 85 11.29 -9.54 -0.20
C GLU A 85 11.75 -8.11 -0.56
N LYS A 86 11.08 -7.45 -1.51
CA LYS A 86 11.34 -6.05 -1.83
C LYS A 86 10.90 -5.11 -0.70
N LEU A 87 9.81 -5.41 -0.03
CA LEU A 87 9.33 -4.65 1.12
C LEU A 87 10.26 -4.83 2.32
N MET A 88 10.64 -6.07 2.64
CA MET A 88 11.54 -6.39 3.76
C MET A 88 12.99 -5.99 3.50
N LYS A 89 13.49 -6.00 2.24
CA LYS A 89 14.82 -5.48 1.90
C LYS A 89 14.89 -3.97 2.09
N LYS A 90 13.84 -3.23 1.73
CA LYS A 90 13.74 -1.79 2.03
C LYS A 90 13.92 -1.52 3.53
N ASP A 91 13.40 -2.37 4.41
CA ASP A 91 13.53 -2.21 5.86
C ASP A 91 14.87 -2.70 6.42
N ARG A 92 15.49 -3.73 5.82
CA ARG A 92 16.83 -4.24 6.24
C ARG A 92 17.98 -3.38 5.73
N GLU A 93 17.86 -2.77 4.56
CA GLU A 93 18.86 -1.83 4.02
C GLU A 93 18.87 -0.50 4.79
N LYS A 94 17.73 -0.07 5.36
CA LYS A 94 17.67 1.08 6.28
C LYS A 94 18.57 0.92 7.52
N ASN A 95 18.88 -0.32 7.94
CA ASN A 95 19.70 -0.58 9.12
C ASN A 95 21.22 -0.70 8.83
N LYS A 96 21.67 -0.67 7.57
CA LYS A 96 23.08 -0.92 7.23
C LYS A 96 23.88 0.28 6.70
N ASN A 97 23.25 1.32 6.15
CA ASN A 97 23.98 2.47 5.59
C ASN A 97 23.37 3.80 6.07
N LYS A 98 23.98 4.40 7.08
CA LYS A 98 23.58 5.69 7.67
C LYS A 98 23.88 6.92 6.79
N GLU A 99 24.48 6.79 5.62
CA GLU A 99 24.98 7.94 4.86
C GLU A 99 24.14 8.34 3.63
N ASP A 100 23.23 7.45 3.11
CA ASP A 100 22.34 7.78 1.97
C ASP A 100 20.90 7.28 2.23
N GLU A 101 20.31 7.63 3.36
CA GLU A 101 18.92 7.31 3.66
C GLU A 101 17.98 8.10 2.75
N LYS A 102 17.62 7.53 1.60
CA LYS A 102 16.36 7.89 0.95
C LYS A 102 15.24 7.49 1.90
N LEU A 103 14.67 8.50 2.55
CA LEU A 103 13.48 8.33 3.38
C LEU A 103 12.39 7.62 2.57
N PRO A 104 11.61 6.73 3.20
CA PRO A 104 10.55 6.01 2.50
C PRO A 104 9.57 7.00 1.88
N GLU A 105 9.08 6.68 0.69
CA GLU A 105 8.06 7.49 0.04
C GLU A 105 6.76 7.44 0.86
N PRO A 106 6.07 8.58 1.01
CA PRO A 106 4.80 8.60 1.75
C PRO A 106 3.75 7.76 1.05
N PRO A 107 2.84 7.11 1.80
CA PRO A 107 1.76 6.33 1.22
C PRO A 107 0.85 7.24 0.39
N ILE A 108 0.42 6.75 -0.79
CA ILE A 108 -0.48 7.46 -1.70
C ILE A 108 -1.93 7.02 -1.47
N VAL A 109 -2.15 5.83 -0.92
CA VAL A 109 -3.45 5.25 -0.63
C VAL A 109 -3.44 4.58 0.74
N ASP A 110 -4.58 4.68 1.42
CA ASP A 110 -4.91 3.93 2.62
C ASP A 110 -6.35 3.41 2.45
N PHE A 111 -6.52 2.09 2.39
CA PHE A 111 -7.82 1.48 2.07
C PHE A 111 -8.88 1.73 3.16
N THR A 112 -8.46 1.94 4.40
CA THR A 112 -9.36 2.26 5.52
C THR A 112 -9.78 3.73 5.48
N ILE A 113 -8.81 4.65 5.37
CA ILE A 113 -9.08 6.11 5.38
C ILE A 113 -9.78 6.54 4.09
N ASP A 114 -9.40 5.95 2.96
CA ASP A 114 -9.96 6.28 1.64
C ASP A 114 -11.19 5.45 1.26
N ALA A 115 -11.72 4.61 2.15
CA ALA A 115 -12.80 3.67 1.86
C ALA A 115 -14.00 4.33 1.16
N GLU A 116 -14.48 5.47 1.68
CA GLU A 116 -15.60 6.21 1.09
C GLU A 116 -15.28 6.77 -0.30
N ARG A 117 -14.04 7.27 -0.49
CA ARG A 117 -13.60 7.79 -1.80
C ARG A 117 -13.49 6.67 -2.83
N ILE A 118 -12.96 5.51 -2.42
CA ILE A 118 -12.83 4.33 -3.26
C ILE A 118 -14.21 3.84 -3.67
N PHE A 119 -15.11 3.63 -2.70
CA PHE A 119 -16.49 3.23 -2.96
C PHE A 119 -17.20 4.17 -3.93
N SER A 120 -17.18 5.48 -3.63
CA SER A 120 -17.83 6.50 -4.46
C SER A 120 -17.24 6.57 -5.87
N SER A 121 -15.95 6.32 -6.02
CA SER A 121 -15.28 6.32 -7.33
C SER A 121 -15.67 5.12 -8.17
N PHE A 122 -15.79 3.92 -7.59
CA PHE A 122 -16.27 2.75 -8.31
C PHE A 122 -17.71 2.90 -8.77
N LEU A 123 -18.54 3.50 -7.92
CA LEU A 123 -19.92 3.79 -8.27
C LEU A 123 -19.99 4.85 -9.39
N PHE A 124 -19.17 5.90 -9.30
CA PHE A 124 -19.13 7.00 -10.27
C PHE A 124 -18.60 6.57 -11.65
N ASP A 125 -17.47 5.87 -11.69
CA ASP A 125 -16.78 5.54 -12.95
C ASP A 125 -17.35 4.29 -13.61
N TYR A 126 -17.79 3.30 -12.82
CA TYR A 126 -18.13 1.96 -13.32
C TYR A 126 -19.55 1.51 -13.00
N ASN A 127 -20.30 2.28 -12.23
CA ASN A 127 -21.61 1.88 -11.68
C ASN A 127 -21.54 0.54 -10.92
N ILE A 128 -20.44 0.33 -10.19
CA ILE A 128 -20.18 -0.86 -9.39
C ILE A 128 -20.35 -0.51 -7.91
N ASP A 129 -21.29 -1.18 -7.24
CA ASP A 129 -21.41 -1.16 -5.79
C ASP A 129 -20.41 -2.16 -5.18
N LEU A 130 -19.36 -1.65 -4.53
CA LEU A 130 -18.33 -2.49 -3.93
C LEU A 130 -18.85 -3.32 -2.74
N ILE A 131 -19.88 -2.86 -2.05
CA ILE A 131 -20.49 -3.62 -0.95
C ILE A 131 -21.15 -4.88 -1.49
N GLU A 132 -21.87 -4.79 -2.61
CA GLU A 132 -22.47 -5.94 -3.28
C GLU A 132 -21.41 -6.90 -3.89
N GLN A 133 -20.19 -6.42 -4.11
CA GLN A 133 -19.09 -7.17 -4.67
C GLN A 133 -18.19 -7.87 -3.64
N GLN A 134 -18.44 -7.68 -2.34
CA GLN A 134 -17.72 -8.37 -1.28
C GLN A 134 -17.82 -9.89 -1.43
N GLY A 135 -16.73 -10.60 -1.25
CA GLY A 135 -16.63 -12.04 -1.46
C GLY A 135 -16.77 -12.52 -2.92
N LYS A 136 -16.98 -11.62 -3.89
CA LYS A 136 -17.24 -11.97 -5.31
C LYS A 136 -16.18 -11.43 -6.26
N MET A 137 -15.80 -10.15 -6.11
CA MET A 137 -14.82 -9.52 -7.00
C MET A 137 -13.41 -9.93 -6.60
N GLN A 138 -12.68 -10.52 -7.53
CA GLN A 138 -11.28 -10.88 -7.36
C GLN A 138 -10.37 -9.66 -7.22
N TRP A 139 -9.33 -9.78 -6.40
CA TRP A 139 -8.35 -8.75 -6.13
C TRP A 139 -7.73 -8.14 -7.40
N ASN A 140 -7.34 -8.96 -8.35
CA ASN A 140 -6.73 -8.48 -9.60
C ASN A 140 -7.69 -7.63 -10.43
N LYS A 141 -8.99 -8.00 -10.46
CA LYS A 141 -10.03 -7.22 -11.12
C LYS A 141 -10.25 -5.89 -10.40
N PHE A 142 -10.35 -5.93 -9.07
CA PHE A 142 -10.45 -4.72 -8.26
C PHE A 142 -9.26 -3.78 -8.54
N LEU A 143 -8.02 -4.28 -8.49
CA LEU A 143 -6.83 -3.48 -8.77
C LEU A 143 -6.80 -2.90 -10.19
N ALA A 144 -7.23 -3.67 -11.18
CA ALA A 144 -7.29 -3.18 -12.55
C ALA A 144 -8.25 -2.00 -12.70
N LEU A 145 -9.42 -2.06 -12.08
CA LEU A 145 -10.38 -0.96 -12.04
C LEU A 145 -9.86 0.21 -11.20
N PHE A 146 -9.33 -0.06 -10.02
CA PHE A 146 -8.83 0.94 -9.09
C PHE A 146 -7.70 1.81 -9.70
N ARG A 147 -6.78 1.19 -10.44
CA ARG A 147 -5.68 1.89 -11.10
C ARG A 147 -6.11 2.75 -12.29
N ASN A 148 -7.29 2.50 -12.83
CA ASN A 148 -7.84 3.19 -14.00
C ASN A 148 -9.05 4.08 -13.64
N LEU A 149 -9.20 4.46 -12.37
CA LEU A 149 -10.16 5.46 -11.94
C LEU A 149 -9.90 6.79 -12.63
N SER A 150 -10.97 7.47 -13.05
CA SER A 150 -10.87 8.76 -13.71
C SER A 150 -10.37 9.86 -12.75
N GLU A 151 -9.67 10.86 -13.28
CA GLU A 151 -9.26 12.04 -12.51
C GLU A 151 -10.45 12.83 -11.93
N LYS A 152 -11.67 12.63 -12.45
CA LYS A 152 -12.89 13.28 -11.99
C LYS A 152 -13.50 12.58 -10.78
N SER A 153 -13.16 11.31 -10.56
CA SER A 153 -13.67 10.56 -9.43
C SER A 153 -13.05 11.04 -8.10
N PRO A 154 -13.73 10.83 -6.95
CA PRO A 154 -13.21 11.28 -5.65
C PRO A 154 -11.81 10.73 -5.31
N MET A 155 -11.52 9.49 -5.64
CA MET A 155 -10.21 8.89 -5.40
C MET A 155 -9.17 9.35 -6.44
N GLY A 156 -9.58 9.56 -7.70
CA GLY A 156 -8.73 10.15 -8.73
C GLY A 156 -8.25 11.55 -8.35
N GLN A 157 -9.13 12.39 -7.78
CA GLN A 157 -8.75 13.69 -7.24
C GLN A 157 -7.76 13.56 -6.06
N ALA A 158 -7.98 12.60 -5.15
CA ALA A 158 -7.06 12.34 -4.06
C ALA A 158 -5.66 11.94 -4.57
N PHE A 159 -5.58 11.05 -5.56
CA PHE A 159 -4.33 10.70 -6.22
C PHE A 159 -3.64 11.91 -6.84
N HIS A 160 -4.40 12.70 -7.61
CA HIS A 160 -3.86 13.91 -8.25
C HIS A 160 -3.21 14.83 -7.21
N TYR A 161 -3.94 15.23 -6.16
CA TYR A 161 -3.40 16.17 -5.17
C TYR A 161 -2.31 15.60 -4.28
N ARG A 162 -2.28 14.30 -4.03
CA ARG A 162 -1.21 13.63 -3.28
C ARG A 162 0.10 13.57 -4.07
N THR A 163 0.01 13.39 -5.40
CA THR A 163 1.19 13.17 -6.26
C THR A 163 1.62 14.40 -7.05
N CYS A 164 0.73 15.39 -7.30
CA CYS A 164 1.08 16.56 -8.08
C CYS A 164 2.24 17.35 -7.43
N GLU A 165 3.12 17.91 -8.25
CA GLU A 165 4.16 18.82 -7.80
C GLU A 165 3.59 20.22 -7.56
N ILE A 166 4.15 20.91 -6.57
CA ILE A 166 3.83 22.33 -6.37
C ILE A 166 4.64 23.15 -7.37
N LEU A 167 3.94 23.83 -8.28
CA LEU A 167 4.55 24.67 -9.29
C LEU A 167 5.63 25.61 -8.70
N GLN A 168 6.70 25.86 -9.42
CA GLN A 168 7.69 26.86 -9.02
C GLN A 168 7.04 28.25 -8.91
N LYS A 169 7.54 29.06 -7.98
CA LYS A 169 6.95 30.39 -7.76
C LYS A 169 7.19 31.29 -8.95
N ASP A 170 6.12 31.82 -9.55
CA ASP A 170 6.11 32.80 -10.59
C ASP A 170 5.21 33.99 -10.21
N LYS A 171 5.35 35.13 -10.90
CA LYS A 171 4.59 36.34 -10.64
C LYS A 171 3.07 36.18 -10.84
N HIS A 172 2.67 35.23 -11.68
CA HIS A 172 1.29 35.05 -12.11
C HIS A 172 0.59 33.78 -11.51
N ASN A 173 1.30 32.90 -10.76
CA ASN A 173 0.75 31.66 -10.30
C ASN A 173 0.55 31.52 -8.77
N ASN A 174 0.61 32.67 -8.05
CA ASN A 174 0.54 32.62 -6.58
C ASN A 174 -0.77 32.02 -6.04
N ASP A 175 -1.89 32.34 -6.67
CA ASP A 175 -3.21 31.86 -6.19
C ASP A 175 -3.40 30.38 -6.51
N GLU A 176 -2.96 29.94 -7.68
CA GLU A 176 -2.98 28.53 -8.04
C GLU A 176 -2.08 27.70 -7.10
N ARG A 177 -0.88 28.19 -6.80
CA ARG A 177 0.01 27.56 -5.81
C ARG A 177 -0.63 27.44 -4.43
N LYS A 178 -1.29 28.51 -3.95
CA LYS A 178 -2.03 28.46 -2.66
C LYS A 178 -3.13 27.43 -2.70
N ARG A 179 -3.88 27.37 -3.81
CA ARG A 179 -4.93 26.38 -4.01
C ARG A 179 -4.37 24.97 -3.96
N ILE A 180 -3.31 24.66 -4.74
CA ILE A 180 -2.69 23.34 -4.77
C ILE A 180 -2.18 22.95 -3.36
N LYS A 181 -1.51 23.85 -2.63
CA LYS A 181 -1.06 23.60 -1.27
C LYS A 181 -2.20 23.25 -0.33
N LYS A 182 -3.27 24.04 -0.34
CA LYS A 182 -4.46 23.77 0.47
C LYS A 182 -5.11 22.43 0.14
N MET A 183 -5.19 22.08 -1.15
CA MET A 183 -5.76 20.79 -1.57
C MET A 183 -4.84 19.63 -1.16
N LYS A 184 -3.51 19.78 -1.27
CA LYS A 184 -2.57 18.77 -0.76
C LYS A 184 -2.77 18.50 0.74
N GLU A 185 -2.93 19.55 1.55
CA GLU A 185 -3.20 19.43 2.99
C GLU A 185 -4.53 18.69 3.26
N ILE A 186 -5.59 18.97 2.49
CA ILE A 186 -6.91 18.33 2.64
C ILE A 186 -6.86 16.83 2.29
N TYR A 187 -6.09 16.47 1.27
CA TYR A 187 -6.00 15.08 0.80
C TYR A 187 -4.83 14.29 1.41
N GLU A 188 -3.94 14.94 2.18
CA GLU A 188 -2.79 14.29 2.80
C GLU A 188 -3.24 13.20 3.79
N LEU A 189 -2.63 12.02 3.67
CA LEU A 189 -2.87 10.94 4.64
C LEU A 189 -2.14 11.24 5.97
N PRO A 190 -2.70 10.89 7.13
CA PRO A 190 -2.07 11.11 8.43
C PRO A 190 -0.64 10.58 8.50
N LYS A 191 -0.41 9.37 8.03
CA LYS A 191 0.92 8.75 7.97
C LYS A 191 1.89 9.51 7.05
N ALA A 192 1.41 10.03 5.92
CA ALA A 192 2.21 10.87 5.03
C ALA A 192 2.59 12.20 5.68
N LYS A 193 1.65 12.79 6.43
CA LYS A 193 1.87 14.02 7.21
C LYS A 193 2.94 13.82 8.28
N GLU A 194 2.83 12.76 9.08
CA GLU A 194 3.83 12.41 10.10
C GLU A 194 5.22 12.23 9.48
N MET A 195 5.32 11.51 8.37
CA MET A 195 6.59 11.32 7.68
C MET A 195 7.17 12.64 7.16
N ARG A 196 6.34 13.53 6.62
CA ARG A 196 6.78 14.85 6.16
C ARG A 196 7.28 15.70 7.33
N GLU A 197 6.56 15.74 8.45
CA GLU A 197 6.96 16.49 9.64
C GLU A 197 8.28 15.97 10.23
N GLN A 198 8.49 14.65 10.25
CA GLN A 198 9.76 14.05 10.66
C GLN A 198 10.90 14.44 9.69
N GLN A 199 10.66 14.43 8.39
CA GLN A 199 11.65 14.85 7.39
C GLN A 199 12.04 16.31 7.55
N GLU A 200 11.07 17.19 7.78
CA GLU A 200 11.30 18.61 8.01
C GLU A 200 12.13 18.84 9.29
N LEU A 201 11.84 18.08 10.35
CA LEU A 201 12.60 18.13 11.62
C LEU A 201 14.07 17.71 11.42
N ILE A 202 14.30 16.59 10.74
CA ILE A 202 15.66 16.09 10.43
C ILE A 202 16.42 17.11 9.57
N ALA A 203 15.76 17.66 8.55
CA ALA A 203 16.37 18.68 7.70
C ALA A 203 16.69 19.98 8.47
N PHE A 204 15.84 20.37 9.41
CA PHE A 204 16.10 21.50 10.29
C PHE A 204 17.32 21.24 11.20
N GLN A 205 17.38 20.08 11.86
CA GLN A 205 18.50 19.70 12.71
C GLN A 205 19.84 19.70 11.95
N LYS A 206 19.87 19.11 10.76
CA LYS A 206 21.07 19.11 9.90
C LYS A 206 21.52 20.55 9.54
N ARG A 207 20.58 21.47 9.25
CA ARG A 207 20.92 22.88 8.98
C ARG A 207 21.52 23.56 10.21
N MET A 208 20.97 23.31 11.38
CA MET A 208 21.48 23.87 12.64
C MET A 208 22.87 23.36 12.96
N GLU A 209 23.16 22.08 12.75
CA GLU A 209 24.50 21.49 12.95
C GLU A 209 25.53 22.13 11.99
N VAL A 210 25.18 22.28 10.72
CA VAL A 210 26.06 22.94 9.73
C VAL A 210 26.33 24.41 10.13
N GLN A 211 25.32 25.15 10.58
CA GLN A 211 25.52 26.53 11.05
C GLN A 211 26.41 26.59 12.30
N LYS A 212 26.24 25.65 13.24
CA LYS A 212 27.05 25.57 14.45
C LYS A 212 28.52 25.28 14.12
N SER A 213 28.78 24.29 13.25
CA SER A 213 30.15 23.97 12.82
C SER A 213 30.84 25.12 12.07
N GLN A 214 30.09 25.95 11.30
CA GLN A 214 30.62 27.11 10.64
C GLN A 214 30.94 28.29 11.61
N LEU A 215 30.28 28.33 12.77
CA LEU A 215 30.56 29.32 13.81
C LEU A 215 31.74 28.92 14.71
N GLU A 216 31.91 27.61 14.97
CA GLU A 216 32.99 27.06 15.78
C GLU A 216 34.34 26.95 15.00
N GLY A 217 34.28 26.97 13.66
CA GLY A 217 35.47 26.96 12.79
C GLY A 217 36.01 28.34 12.41
N ARG A 218 35.49 29.43 13.03
CA ARG A 218 36.00 30.81 12.92
C ARG A 218 36.64 31.26 14.23
#